data_636c13872acd53af1fee25928a00089a
#
_entry.id   636c13872acd53af1fee25928a00089a
#
_cell.length_a   1.000
_cell.length_b   1.000
_cell.length_c   1.000
_cell.angle_alpha   90.00
_cell.angle_beta   90.00
_cell.angle_gamma   90.00
#
_symmetry.space_group_name_H-M   'P 1'
#
loop_
_entity.id
_entity.type
_entity.pdbx_description
1 polymer ?
#
loop_
_entity_poly.entity_id
_entity_poly.type
_entity_poly.pdbx_seq_one_letter_code
_entity_poly.pdbx_strand_id
1 'polypeptide(L)' 'MKVILQKDVKALGKKGEVVEVSEGYAKNFLLKGKLAIEANARNMNVLKTQEGSKM' A
#
# COMPACT_ATOMS: atom_id res chain seq x y z
N MET A 1 1.20 -8.68 7.99
CA MET A 1 0.39 -8.26 6.85
C MET A 1 1.14 -7.19 6.06
N LYS A 2 1.17 -7.34 4.76
CA LYS A 2 1.87 -6.37 3.92
C LYS A 2 0.91 -5.36 3.34
N VAL A 3 1.37 -4.14 3.23
CA VAL A 3 0.55 -3.06 2.69
C VAL A 3 1.38 -2.26 1.70
N ILE A 4 0.69 -1.63 0.75
CA ILE A 4 1.32 -0.76 -0.23
C ILE A 4 1.01 0.67 0.15
N LEU A 5 2.06 1.45 0.34
CA LEU A 5 1.88 2.83 0.77
C LEU A 5 1.31 3.66 -0.38
N GLN A 6 0.30 4.44 -0.06
CA GLN A 6 -0.31 5.34 -1.04
C GLN A 6 0.25 6.75 -0.92
N LYS A 7 0.94 7.03 0.16
CA LYS A 7 1.56 8.32 0.39
C LYS A 7 2.86 8.13 1.12
N ASP A 8 3.69 9.15 1.11
CA ASP A 8 4.92 9.12 1.86
C ASP A 8 4.62 9.04 3.34
N VAL A 9 5.14 8.01 3.99
CA VAL A 9 4.96 7.83 5.42
C VAL A 9 6.33 7.67 6.04
N LYS A 10 6.73 8.66 6.81
CA LYS A 10 8.07 8.67 7.39
C LYS A 10 8.35 7.42 8.23
N ALA A 11 7.33 6.93 8.90
CA ALA A 11 7.49 5.78 9.77
C ALA A 11 7.64 4.48 8.98
N LEU A 12 7.19 4.42 7.75
CA LEU A 12 7.17 3.19 6.99
C LEU A 12 7.99 3.26 5.72
N GLY A 13 7.85 4.34 4.99
CA GLY A 13 8.56 4.44 3.72
C GLY A 13 7.89 5.44 2.82
N LYS A 14 8.18 5.32 1.53
CA LYS A 14 7.65 6.26 0.56
C LYS A 14 6.47 5.68 -0.18
N LYS A 15 5.77 6.54 -0.88
CA LYS A 15 4.63 6.16 -1.69
C LYS A 15 5.03 5.04 -2.65
N GLY A 16 4.19 4.04 -2.71
CA GLY A 16 4.42 2.92 -3.60
C GLY A 16 5.24 1.79 -3.01
N GLU A 17 5.74 1.97 -1.82
CA GLU A 17 6.53 0.93 -1.17
C GLU A 17 5.64 -0.09 -0.49
N VAL A 18 6.10 -1.33 -0.50
CA VAL A 18 5.41 -2.41 0.20
C VAL A 18 6.12 -2.63 1.53
N VAL A 19 5.37 -2.50 2.61
CA VAL A 19 5.92 -2.68 3.95
C VAL A 19 5.09 -3.68 4.70
N GLU A 20 5.70 -4.33 5.68
CA GLU A 20 5.01 -5.32 6.48
C GLU A 20 4.68 -4.73 7.83
N VAL A 21 3.41 -4.83 8.21
CA VAL A 21 2.91 -4.31 9.49
C VAL A 21 1.95 -5.31 10.08
N SER A 22 1.62 -5.12 11.36
CA SER A 22 0.65 -5.99 11.99
C SER A 22 -0.74 -5.69 11.42
N GLU A 23 -1.61 -6.71 11.53
CA GLU A 23 -2.95 -6.55 10.98
C GLU A 23 -3.70 -5.40 11.64
N GLY A 24 -3.58 -5.27 12.95
CA GLY A 24 -4.24 -4.19 13.65
C GLY A 24 -3.73 -2.83 13.22
N TYR A 25 -2.43 -2.73 13.04
CA TYR A 25 -1.82 -1.49 12.61
C TYR A 25 -2.28 -1.13 11.20
N ALA A 26 -2.31 -2.12 10.32
CA ALA A 26 -2.73 -1.89 8.95
C ALA A 26 -4.18 -1.40 8.89
N LYS A 27 -5.04 -2.01 9.70
CA LYS A 27 -6.42 -1.59 9.72
C LYS A 27 -6.57 -0.16 10.22
N ASN A 28 -5.84 0.17 11.28
CA ASN A 28 -5.86 1.53 11.80
C ASN A 28 -5.37 2.52 10.77
N PHE A 29 -4.33 2.14 10.06
CA PHE A 29 -3.75 2.95 9.02
C PHE A 29 -4.78 3.25 7.93
N LEU A 30 -5.43 2.20 7.45
CA LEU A 30 -6.41 2.33 6.37
C LEU A 30 -7.61 3.15 6.82
N LEU A 31 -8.04 2.95 8.05
CA LEU A 31 -9.19 3.69 8.56
C LEU A 31 -8.87 5.15 8.78
N LYS A 32 -7.65 5.44 9.22
CA LYS A 32 -7.30 6.80 9.58
C LYS A 32 -7.19 7.74 8.39
N GLY A 33 -6.62 7.28 7.31
CA GLY A 33 -6.43 8.20 6.21
C GLY A 33 -6.15 7.50 4.89
N LYS A 34 -6.38 6.21 4.86
CA LYS A 34 -6.13 5.43 3.66
C LYS A 34 -4.72 5.69 3.15
N LEU A 35 -3.79 5.68 4.08
CA LEU A 35 -2.39 5.93 3.74
C LEU A 35 -1.76 4.74 3.04
N ALA A 36 -2.40 3.58 3.14
CA ALA A 36 -1.89 2.38 2.53
C ALA A 36 -3.05 1.44 2.21
N ILE A 37 -2.81 0.50 1.32
CA ILE A 37 -3.79 -0.50 0.97
C ILE A 37 -3.16 -1.86 1.16
N GLU A 38 -4.01 -2.88 1.26
CA GLU A 38 -3.54 -4.23 1.46
C GLU A 38 -2.73 -4.69 0.24
N ALA A 39 -1.54 -5.22 0.50
CA ALA A 39 -0.68 -5.69 -0.57
C ALA A 39 -1.00 -7.14 -0.87
N ASN A 40 -2.02 -7.36 -1.65
CA ASN A 40 -2.36 -8.70 -2.10
C ASN A 40 -2.15 -8.78 -3.62
N ALA A 41 -2.31 -10.00 -4.16
CA ALA A 41 -2.05 -10.21 -5.57
C ALA A 41 -2.90 -9.28 -6.44
N ARG A 42 -4.12 -9.06 -6.01
CA ARG A 42 -5.05 -8.23 -6.77
C ARG A 42 -4.59 -6.77 -6.81
N ASN A 43 -4.24 -6.24 -5.65
CA ASN A 43 -3.82 -4.85 -5.59
C ASN A 43 -2.50 -4.64 -6.29
N MET A 44 -1.60 -5.60 -6.15
CA MET A 44 -0.32 -5.50 -6.82
C MET A 44 -0.48 -5.60 -8.33
N ASN A 45 -1.44 -6.41 -8.75
CA ASN A 45 -1.72 -6.55 -10.16
C ASN A 45 -2.25 -5.23 -10.75
N VAL A 46 -3.13 -4.58 -10.01
CA VAL A 46 -3.67 -3.31 -10.44
C VAL A 46 -2.56 -2.28 -10.58
N LEU A 47 -1.67 -2.26 -9.63
CA LEU A 47 -0.54 -1.33 -9.68
C LEU A 47 0.30 -1.56 -10.92
N LYS A 48 0.57 -2.81 -11.19
CA LYS A 48 1.35 -3.18 -12.37
C LYS A 48 0.62 -2.81 -13.65
N THR A 49 -0.67 -3.07 -13.67
CA THR A 49 -1.47 -2.79 -14.85
C THR A 49 -1.47 -1.31 -15.15
N GLN A 50 -1.53 -0.50 -14.13
CA GLN A 50 -1.51 0.94 -14.34
C GLN A 50 -0.22 1.38 -15.00
N GLU A 51 0.88 0.83 -14.56
CA GLU A 51 2.15 1.14 -15.17
C GLU A 51 2.19 0.71 -16.62
N GLY A 52 1.69 -0.46 -16.87
CA GLY A 52 1.69 -0.98 -18.21
C GLY A 52 0.77 -0.23 -19.13
N SER A 53 -0.37 0.16 -18.63
CA SER A 53 -1.35 0.83 -19.47
C SER A 53 -0.93 2.24 -19.84
N LYS A 54 0.09 2.74 -19.21
CA LYS A 54 0.57 4.07 -19.57
C LYS A 54 1.17 4.11 -20.96
N MET A 55 1.53 2.98 -21.44
CA MET A 55 2.04 2.93 -22.80
C MET A 55 0.97 3.08 -23.82
#